data_725f9cf3b93c9de6557936ea660ba957
#
_entry.id   725f9cf3b93c9de6557936ea660ba957
#
_cell.length_a   1.000
_cell.length_b   1.000
_cell.length_c   1.000
_cell.angle_alpha   90.00
_cell.angle_beta   90.00
_cell.angle_gamma   90.00
#
_symmetry.space_group_name_H-M   'P 1'
#
loop_
_entity.id
_entity.type
_entity.pdbx_description
1 polymer ?
#
loop_
_entity_poly.entity_id
_entity_poly.type
_entity_poly.pdbx_seq_one_letter_code
_entity_poly.pdbx_strand_id
1 'polypeptide(L)'
;MTSLPAATHSPLAVWRYYNGRADCENVIKELQAGFALPTLCLEQFWATEAALSLASLTYNLTVLFQRHLGWQQKVTLRNLRFWLFVTAGVLSHPAGKTTVKLAVPKRERAWWRRLWEKILSPFPNCNAVENQPTFSRQSS
;
A
#
# COMPACT_ATOMS: atom_id res chain seq x y z
N MET A 1 29.55 -2.02 14.22
CA MET A 1 30.63 -1.84 13.21
C MET A 1 30.04 -2.13 11.84
N THR A 2 30.09 -1.18 10.92
CA THR A 2 29.62 -1.37 9.54
C THR A 2 30.79 -1.87 8.71
N SER A 3 30.59 -2.94 7.95
CA SER A 3 31.60 -3.50 7.03
C SER A 3 31.75 -2.69 5.72
N LEU A 4 31.09 -1.56 5.60
CA LEU A 4 31.16 -0.69 4.43
C LEU A 4 32.41 0.19 4.48
N PRO A 5 33.22 0.25 3.43
CA PRO A 5 34.43 1.05 3.41
C PRO A 5 34.09 2.54 3.53
N ALA A 6 34.65 3.18 4.55
CA ALA A 6 34.43 4.60 4.86
C ALA A 6 34.85 5.56 3.73
N ALA A 7 35.70 5.10 2.82
CA ALA A 7 36.21 5.90 1.70
C ALA A 7 35.18 6.10 0.55
N THR A 8 34.15 5.26 0.48
CA THR A 8 33.20 5.25 -0.65
C THR A 8 31.80 5.76 -0.30
N HIS A 9 31.46 5.88 0.98
CA HIS A 9 30.09 6.21 1.40
C HIS A 9 30.10 7.38 2.38
N SER A 10 29.35 8.44 2.07
CA SER A 10 29.13 9.53 3.02
C SER A 10 28.32 9.03 4.22
N PRO A 11 28.48 9.61 5.43
CA PRO A 11 27.71 9.24 6.61
C PRO A 11 26.20 9.26 6.37
N LEU A 12 25.73 10.19 5.54
CA LEU A 12 24.31 10.31 5.18
C LEU A 12 23.84 9.14 4.28
N ALA A 13 24.70 8.64 3.39
CA ALA A 13 24.41 7.48 2.54
C ALA A 13 24.31 6.20 3.38
N VAL A 14 25.22 6.02 4.34
CA VAL A 14 25.18 4.90 5.30
C VAL A 14 23.92 4.95 6.13
N TRP A 15 23.55 6.12 6.65
CA TRP A 15 22.33 6.31 7.43
C TRP A 15 21.06 5.99 6.61
N ARG A 16 20.96 6.43 5.37
CA ARG A 16 19.86 6.12 4.46
C ARG A 16 19.75 4.63 4.16
N TYR A 17 20.90 3.97 3.95
CA TYR A 17 20.96 2.52 3.74
C TYR A 17 20.47 1.75 4.96
N TYR A 18 20.87 2.20 6.16
CA TYR A 18 20.44 1.58 7.41
C TYR A 18 18.94 1.77 7.67
N ASN A 19 18.39 2.94 7.36
CA ASN A 19 16.96 3.20 7.45
C ASN A 19 16.12 2.35 6.49
N GLY A 20 16.65 2.01 5.30
CA GLY A 20 15.99 1.07 4.39
C GLY A 20 15.76 -0.32 5.01
N ARG A 21 16.62 -0.74 5.95
CA ARG A 21 16.43 -1.99 6.70
C ARG A 21 15.25 -1.89 7.67
N ALA A 22 15.06 -0.76 8.31
CA ALA A 22 13.91 -0.52 9.18
C ALA A 22 12.58 -0.57 8.40
N ASP A 23 12.58 -0.14 7.15
CA ASP A 23 11.41 -0.25 6.28
C ASP A 23 11.06 -1.72 5.98
N CYS A 24 12.04 -2.59 5.75
CA CYS A 24 11.80 -4.02 5.58
C CYS A 24 11.19 -4.66 6.84
N GLU A 25 11.70 -4.31 8.02
CA GLU A 25 11.16 -4.81 9.29
C GLU A 25 9.73 -4.33 9.51
N ASN A 26 9.42 -3.09 9.17
CA ASN A 26 8.06 -2.55 9.24
C ASN A 26 7.11 -3.26 8.28
N VAL A 27 7.56 -3.58 7.06
CA VAL A 27 6.78 -4.36 6.10
C VAL A 27 6.49 -5.76 6.63
N ILE A 28 7.49 -6.44 7.19
CA ILE A 28 7.31 -7.78 7.79
C ILE A 28 6.31 -7.72 8.94
N LYS A 29 6.42 -6.76 9.84
CA LYS A 29 5.47 -6.56 10.95
C LYS A 29 4.05 -6.28 10.43
N GLU A 30 3.93 -5.50 9.38
CA GLU A 30 2.64 -5.18 8.78
C GLU A 30 2.01 -6.40 8.11
N LEU A 31 2.79 -7.23 7.41
CA LEU A 31 2.35 -8.51 6.86
C LEU A 31 1.89 -9.47 7.97
N GLN A 32 2.67 -9.59 9.03
CA GLN A 32 2.33 -10.45 10.17
C GLN A 32 1.02 -10.01 10.83
N ALA A 33 0.87 -8.72 11.12
CA ALA A 33 -0.32 -8.18 11.77
C ALA A 33 -1.54 -8.14 10.81
N GLY A 34 -1.33 -7.81 9.54
CA GLY A 34 -2.39 -7.63 8.56
C GLY A 34 -3.00 -8.95 8.05
N PHE A 35 -2.19 -9.99 7.93
CA PHE A 35 -2.60 -11.30 7.42
C PHE A 35 -2.59 -12.42 8.46
N ALA A 36 -2.35 -12.07 9.73
CA ALA A 36 -2.28 -13.04 10.83
C ALA A 36 -1.31 -14.21 10.53
N LEU A 37 -0.20 -13.93 9.85
CA LEU A 37 0.76 -14.97 9.42
C LEU A 37 1.26 -15.87 10.55
N PRO A 38 1.49 -15.38 11.79
CA PRO A 38 1.93 -16.24 12.90
C PRO A 38 0.90 -17.28 13.33
N THR A 39 -0.38 -17.06 12.96
CA THR A 39 -1.49 -17.99 13.31
C THR A 39 -1.88 -18.91 12.17
N LEU A 40 -1.19 -18.83 11.03
CA LEU A 40 -1.37 -19.76 9.93
C LEU A 40 -0.75 -21.12 10.28
N CYS A 41 -1.56 -21.95 10.93
CA CYS A 41 -1.21 -23.34 11.22
C CYS A 41 -1.60 -24.23 10.02
N LEU A 42 -0.77 -24.23 8.98
CA LEU A 42 -0.96 -25.12 7.84
C LEU A 42 -0.04 -26.33 8.01
N GLU A 43 -0.59 -27.53 7.96
CA GLU A 43 0.14 -28.78 8.16
C GLU A 43 1.14 -29.06 7.04
N GLN A 44 0.88 -28.54 5.83
CA GLN A 44 1.71 -28.78 4.65
C GLN A 44 2.60 -27.58 4.34
N PHE A 45 3.88 -27.86 4.10
CA PHE A 45 4.87 -26.83 3.71
C PHE A 45 4.43 -26.01 2.50
N TRP A 46 4.01 -26.68 1.43
CA TRP A 46 3.56 -26.02 0.18
C TRP A 46 2.33 -25.14 0.37
N ALA A 47 1.41 -25.53 1.26
CA ALA A 47 0.25 -24.72 1.59
C ALA A 47 0.66 -23.44 2.33
N THR A 48 1.65 -23.51 3.21
CA THR A 48 2.22 -22.36 3.91
C THR A 48 2.92 -21.42 2.94
N GLU A 49 3.72 -21.95 2.01
CA GLU A 49 4.40 -21.15 0.98
C GLU A 49 3.39 -20.44 0.07
N ALA A 50 2.35 -21.13 -0.38
CA ALA A 50 1.28 -20.54 -1.17
C ALA A 50 0.56 -19.41 -0.42
N ALA A 51 0.25 -19.59 0.86
CA ALA A 51 -0.39 -18.57 1.68
C ALA A 51 0.50 -17.34 1.87
N LEU A 52 1.80 -17.52 2.11
CA LEU A 52 2.77 -16.42 2.20
C LEU A 52 2.90 -15.66 0.87
N SER A 53 2.93 -16.39 -0.24
CA SER A 53 2.98 -15.80 -1.58
C SER A 53 1.73 -14.97 -1.89
N LEU A 54 0.54 -15.47 -1.55
CA LEU A 54 -0.72 -14.74 -1.68
C LEU A 54 -0.77 -13.50 -0.79
N ALA A 55 -0.31 -13.60 0.46
CA ALA A 55 -0.22 -12.46 1.37
C ALA A 55 0.71 -11.37 0.81
N SER A 56 1.87 -11.76 0.29
CA SER A 56 2.84 -10.85 -0.31
C SER A 56 2.28 -10.18 -1.58
N LEU A 57 1.60 -10.94 -2.44
CA LEU A 57 0.92 -10.41 -3.62
C LEU A 57 -0.16 -9.40 -3.23
N THR A 58 -1.02 -9.75 -2.28
CA THR A 58 -2.11 -8.88 -1.80
C THR A 58 -1.54 -7.60 -1.19
N TYR A 59 -0.44 -7.68 -0.46
CA TYR A 59 0.25 -6.52 0.07
C TYR A 59 0.74 -5.60 -1.05
N ASN A 60 1.41 -6.14 -2.06
CA ASN A 60 1.92 -5.38 -3.20
C ASN A 60 0.78 -4.71 -3.98
N LEU A 61 -0.32 -5.43 -4.22
CA LEU A 61 -1.52 -4.85 -4.84
C LEU A 61 -2.10 -3.71 -4.01
N THR A 62 -2.11 -3.86 -2.69
CA THR A 62 -2.57 -2.81 -1.78
C THR A 62 -1.70 -1.56 -1.83
N VAL A 63 -0.38 -1.72 -1.92
CA VAL A 63 0.56 -0.60 -2.09
C VAL A 63 0.35 0.09 -3.44
N LEU A 64 0.18 -0.67 -4.52
CA LEU A 64 -0.12 -0.12 -5.86
C LEU A 64 -1.44 0.64 -5.86
N PHE A 65 -2.46 0.10 -5.21
CA PHE A 65 -3.76 0.75 -5.05
C PHE A 65 -3.64 2.08 -4.30
N GLN A 66 -2.92 2.13 -3.19
CA GLN A 66 -2.68 3.39 -2.45
C GLN A 66 -1.97 4.42 -3.32
N ARG A 67 -0.99 4.01 -4.11
CA ARG A 67 -0.29 4.89 -5.07
C ARG A 67 -1.23 5.40 -6.16
N HIS A 68 -2.09 4.53 -6.70
CA HIS A 68 -3.10 4.92 -7.68
C HIS A 68 -4.08 5.97 -7.12
N LEU A 69 -4.46 5.86 -5.85
CA LEU A 69 -5.26 6.85 -5.15
C LEU A 69 -4.52 8.19 -4.92
N GLY A 70 -3.21 8.24 -5.20
CA GLY A 70 -2.37 9.42 -5.01
C GLY A 70 -2.08 9.70 -3.53
N TRP A 71 -2.12 8.68 -2.68
CA TRP A 71 -1.75 8.85 -1.28
C TRP A 71 -0.24 8.97 -1.16
N GLN A 72 0.20 10.13 -0.64
CA GLN A 72 1.62 10.43 -0.48
C GLN A 72 2.26 9.62 0.65
N GLN A 73 1.48 9.36 1.70
CA GLN A 73 1.93 8.58 2.84
C GLN A 73 1.30 7.19 2.78
N LYS A 74 2.12 6.18 3.02
CA LYS A 74 1.67 4.81 3.13
C LYS A 74 0.76 4.65 4.35
N VAL A 75 -0.43 4.18 4.10
CA VAL A 75 -1.41 3.84 5.14
C VAL A 75 -1.28 2.36 5.46
N THR A 76 -1.28 2.01 6.75
CA THR A 76 -1.21 0.61 7.17
C THR A 76 -2.44 -0.17 6.69
N LEU A 77 -2.26 -1.48 6.45
CA LEU A 77 -3.36 -2.38 6.07
C LEU A 77 -4.55 -2.33 7.02
N ARG A 78 -4.28 -2.19 8.33
CA ARG A 78 -5.32 -2.06 9.35
C ARG A 78 -6.18 -0.83 9.13
N ASN A 79 -5.54 0.32 8.94
CA ASN A 79 -6.24 1.59 8.73
C ASN A 79 -6.97 1.60 7.38
N LEU A 80 -6.35 1.04 6.33
CA LEU A 80 -6.97 0.90 5.02
C LEU A 80 -8.27 0.09 5.11
N ARG A 81 -8.23 -1.06 5.79
CA ARG A 81 -9.43 -1.89 6.03
C ARG A 81 -10.50 -1.08 6.74
N PHE A 82 -10.14 -0.39 7.82
CA PHE A 82 -11.09 0.39 8.58
C PHE A 82 -11.73 1.50 7.76
N TRP A 83 -10.96 2.21 6.95
CA TRP A 83 -11.49 3.34 6.19
C TRP A 83 -12.27 2.96 4.94
N LEU A 84 -11.89 1.86 4.27
CA LEU A 84 -12.49 1.49 2.99
C LEU A 84 -13.46 0.31 3.08
N PHE A 85 -13.15 -0.71 3.89
CA PHE A 85 -13.92 -1.96 3.88
C PHE A 85 -14.90 -2.09 5.03
N VAL A 86 -14.75 -1.31 6.11
CA VAL A 86 -15.67 -1.33 7.26
C VAL A 86 -16.69 -0.18 7.13
N THR A 87 -17.23 0.01 5.94
CA THR A 87 -18.29 1.00 5.70
C THR A 87 -19.61 0.27 5.49
N ALA A 88 -20.60 0.55 6.33
CA ALA A 88 -21.92 -0.06 6.20
C ALA A 88 -22.56 0.31 4.85
N GLY A 89 -23.22 -0.65 4.21
CA GLY A 89 -23.90 -0.43 2.95
C GLY A 89 -25.13 -1.29 2.79
N VAL A 90 -26.04 -0.85 1.94
CA VAL A 90 -27.23 -1.60 1.55
C VAL A 90 -27.14 -1.93 0.07
N LEU A 91 -27.25 -3.20 -0.24
CA LEU A 91 -27.36 -3.70 -1.60
C LEU A 91 -28.83 -3.71 -2.01
N SER A 92 -29.16 -3.08 -3.11
CA SER A 92 -30.52 -3.05 -3.67
C SER A 92 -30.49 -3.36 -5.17
N HIS A 93 -31.58 -3.92 -5.69
CA HIS A 93 -31.72 -4.29 -7.10
C HIS A 93 -32.93 -3.60 -7.75
N PRO A 94 -32.98 -2.25 -7.81
CA PRO A 94 -34.06 -1.55 -8.47
C PRO A 94 -34.00 -1.78 -9.98
N ALA A 95 -35.11 -2.21 -10.57
CA ALA A 95 -35.26 -2.41 -12.01
C ALA A 95 -34.13 -3.28 -12.67
N GLY A 96 -33.69 -4.33 -11.96
CA GLY A 96 -32.64 -5.24 -12.44
C GLY A 96 -31.22 -4.69 -12.36
N LYS A 97 -31.00 -3.48 -11.86
CA LYS A 97 -29.66 -2.89 -11.68
C LYS A 97 -29.20 -3.06 -10.24
N THR A 98 -28.02 -3.62 -10.07
CA THR A 98 -27.41 -3.71 -8.74
C THR A 98 -26.90 -2.33 -8.30
N THR A 99 -27.43 -1.84 -7.17
CA THR A 99 -27.03 -0.55 -6.60
C THR A 99 -26.55 -0.76 -5.17
N VAL A 100 -25.35 -0.25 -4.87
CA VAL A 100 -24.79 -0.23 -3.52
C VAL A 100 -24.93 1.16 -2.94
N LYS A 101 -25.66 1.30 -1.84
CA LYS A 101 -25.81 2.56 -1.11
C LYS A 101 -24.91 2.49 0.12
N LEU A 102 -23.88 3.32 0.20
CA LEU A 102 -22.95 3.38 1.33
C LEU A 102 -23.47 4.36 2.39
N ALA A 103 -23.41 3.95 3.66
CA ALA A 103 -23.76 4.79 4.80
C ALA A 103 -22.56 5.69 5.18
N VAL A 104 -22.37 6.76 4.42
CA VAL A 104 -21.27 7.69 4.59
C VAL A 104 -21.74 8.98 5.29
N PRO A 105 -21.05 9.45 6.37
CA PRO A 105 -21.35 10.71 7.02
C PRO A 105 -21.29 11.88 6.03
N LYS A 106 -22.16 12.89 6.22
CA LYS A 106 -22.25 14.06 5.31
C LYS A 106 -20.91 14.74 5.08
N ARG A 107 -20.07 14.86 6.13
CA ARG A 107 -18.74 15.48 6.09
C ARG A 107 -17.75 14.73 5.20
N GLU A 108 -17.92 13.42 5.01
CA GLU A 108 -16.98 12.57 4.29
C GLU A 108 -17.41 12.31 2.84
N ARG A 109 -18.63 12.71 2.45
CA ARG A 109 -19.17 12.44 1.10
C ARG A 109 -18.31 13.00 -0.02
N ALA A 110 -17.73 14.19 0.16
CA ALA A 110 -16.85 14.80 -0.84
C ALA A 110 -15.55 14.02 -1.01
N TRP A 111 -15.01 13.48 0.08
CA TRP A 111 -13.84 12.62 0.06
C TRP A 111 -14.14 11.29 -0.65
N TRP A 112 -15.25 10.64 -0.31
CA TRP A 112 -15.69 9.39 -0.93
C TRP A 112 -15.95 9.56 -2.43
N ARG A 113 -16.54 10.67 -2.87
CA ARG A 113 -16.76 10.95 -4.30
C ARG A 113 -15.43 11.04 -5.04
N ARG A 114 -14.47 11.81 -4.52
CA ARG A 114 -13.11 11.91 -5.10
C ARG A 114 -12.40 10.57 -5.12
N LEU A 115 -12.58 9.75 -4.10
CA LEU A 115 -12.02 8.40 -4.05
C LEU A 115 -12.58 7.53 -5.18
N TRP A 116 -13.90 7.53 -5.38
CA TRP A 116 -14.54 6.79 -6.46
C TRP A 116 -14.10 7.26 -7.85
N GLU A 117 -14.00 8.55 -8.08
CA GLU A 117 -13.50 9.10 -9.33
C GLU A 117 -12.09 8.58 -9.63
N LYS A 118 -11.23 8.50 -8.62
CA LYS A 118 -9.88 7.93 -8.76
C LYS A 118 -9.89 6.42 -8.99
N ILE A 119 -10.72 5.67 -8.28
CA ILE A 119 -10.83 4.22 -8.46
C ILE A 119 -11.29 3.88 -9.89
N LEU A 120 -12.22 4.66 -10.43
CA LEU A 120 -12.74 4.46 -11.78
C LEU A 120 -11.83 5.02 -12.88
N SER A 121 -10.85 5.85 -12.52
CA SER A 121 -9.88 6.35 -13.50
C SER A 121 -8.94 5.20 -13.94
N PRO A 122 -8.54 5.17 -15.21
CA PRO A 122 -7.59 4.18 -15.68
C PRO A 122 -6.26 4.31 -14.92
N PHE A 123 -5.61 3.18 -14.64
CA PHE A 123 -4.28 3.19 -14.03
C PHE A 123 -3.33 4.02 -14.92
N PRO A 124 -2.51 4.91 -14.33
CA PRO A 124 -1.52 5.63 -15.10
C PRO A 124 -0.63 4.62 -15.82
N ASN A 125 -0.46 4.80 -17.13
CA ASN A 125 0.40 3.94 -17.93
C ASN A 125 1.77 3.84 -17.28
N CYS A 126 2.28 2.63 -17.08
CA CYS A 126 3.61 2.37 -16.52
C CYS A 126 4.75 3.01 -17.33
N ASN A 127 4.47 3.42 -18.57
CA ASN A 127 5.42 4.12 -19.44
C ASN A 127 5.62 5.61 -19.09
N ALA A 128 4.89 6.16 -18.12
CA ALA A 128 5.05 7.56 -17.70
C ALA A 128 6.14 7.76 -16.62
N VAL A 129 6.90 6.71 -16.27
CA VAL A 129 7.99 6.81 -15.26
C VAL A 129 9.25 7.49 -15.82
N GLU A 130 9.30 7.77 -17.12
CA GLU A 130 10.51 8.30 -17.79
C GLU A 130 10.73 9.82 -17.64
N ASN A 131 9.82 10.56 -16.97
CA ASN A 131 9.96 11.99 -16.74
C ASN A 131 9.97 12.35 -15.25
N GLN A 132 10.89 11.77 -14.49
CA GLN A 132 11.25 12.36 -13.20
C GLN A 132 12.17 13.57 -13.47
N PRO A 133 11.85 14.77 -12.96
CA PRO A 133 12.75 15.91 -13.09
C PRO A 133 14.07 15.55 -12.39
N THR A 134 15.14 15.50 -13.18
CA THR A 134 16.51 15.44 -12.67
C THR A 134 16.72 16.61 -11.77
N PHE A 135 16.94 16.35 -10.50
CA PHE A 135 17.28 17.35 -9.49
C PHE A 135 18.66 17.91 -9.85
N SER A 136 18.69 18.98 -10.64
CA SER A 136 19.90 19.73 -10.93
C SER A 136 20.38 20.38 -9.63
N ARG A 137 21.53 19.92 -9.13
CA ARG A 137 22.31 20.61 -8.12
C ARG A 137 22.64 22.00 -8.64
N GLN A 138 22.04 23.04 -8.08
CA GLN A 138 22.61 24.37 -8.14
C GLN A 138 23.73 24.43 -7.10
N SER A 139 24.96 24.48 -7.61
CA SER A 139 26.15 24.88 -6.89
C SER A 139 26.15 26.40 -6.77
N SER A 140 26.12 26.92 -5.58
CA SER A 140 26.65 28.23 -5.19
C SER A 140 27.12 28.15 -3.75
#